data_2d5066c07c51a5281e493f0c66077834
#
_entry.id   2d5066c07c51a5281e493f0c66077834
#
_cell.length_a   1.000
_cell.length_b   1.000
_cell.length_c   1.000
_cell.angle_alpha   90.00
_cell.angle_beta   90.00
_cell.angle_gamma   90.00
#
_symmetry.space_group_name_H-M   'P 1'
#
loop_
_entity.id
_entity.type
_entity.pdbx_description
1 polymer ?
#
loop_
_entity_poly.entity_id
_entity_poly.type
_entity_poly.pdbx_seq_one_letter_code
_entity_poly.pdbx_strand_id
1 'polypeptide(L)'
;MEIVDITIIGAGVVGSAIAYELSKTGHGVFVIEKNPGVTQGENQSSRNAGVIHSGLFYDQGTRPLKAALCPLGVRMLYDFCERHDVPHLRCGKLVVATSGKELQNLGVYMAQARANGVEARMLSSEEVRAKEPNVRATGAIFLPSAGVVEPTSLVYKLFALASNNGGHFLTNTELKALRIRSEGFELTVRNRAGEEDRFLSRKVVNSAGLYADEVARMLDPDSHYQIDPLRGEFARFYIRKRPDLMCRTNVYPAPLKVGLPTGSYWTVGTHITPTIETAAGGSWAAGPAAIVGPINGPAQGKEDFDGEFKAMADYLQKVSPYFPGIRESDLEPQHAGVLAVLAGHKDWVISRPYPGFINLLGLSSPALTASLALADYVRRMMEESPRRITSAE
;
A
#
# COMPACT_ATOMS: atom_id res chain seq x y z
N MET A 1 -30.61 17.48 11.51
CA MET A 1 -29.32 16.79 11.36
C MET A 1 -28.82 17.11 9.96
N GLU A 2 -27.57 17.50 9.83
CA GLU A 2 -26.98 17.80 8.52
C GLU A 2 -26.89 16.53 7.68
N ILE A 3 -27.09 16.64 6.36
CA ILE A 3 -27.04 15.51 5.43
C ILE A 3 -25.93 15.78 4.40
N VAL A 4 -24.96 14.90 4.33
CA VAL A 4 -23.87 14.94 3.34
C VAL A 4 -24.07 13.86 2.26
N ASP A 5 -23.53 14.05 1.06
CA ASP A 5 -23.73 13.08 -0.01
C ASP A 5 -22.88 11.83 0.19
N ILE A 6 -21.58 12.00 0.45
CA ILE A 6 -20.63 10.89 0.56
C ILE A 6 -19.68 11.12 1.74
N THR A 7 -19.58 10.14 2.62
CA THR A 7 -18.57 10.13 3.69
C THR A 7 -17.56 9.02 3.44
N ILE A 8 -16.26 9.37 3.50
CA ILE A 8 -15.14 8.45 3.42
C ILE A 8 -14.51 8.33 4.80
N ILE A 9 -14.34 7.12 5.31
CA ILE A 9 -13.76 6.85 6.62
C ILE A 9 -12.29 6.47 6.44
N GLY A 10 -11.38 7.33 6.93
CA GLY A 10 -9.92 7.20 6.81
C GLY A 10 -9.34 7.98 5.64
N ALA A 11 -8.39 8.87 5.91
CA ALA A 11 -7.68 9.72 4.94
C ALA A 11 -6.29 9.18 4.58
N GLY A 12 -6.06 7.87 4.69
CA GLY A 12 -4.88 7.23 4.12
C GLY A 12 -4.83 7.35 2.59
N VAL A 13 -3.80 6.78 1.96
CA VAL A 13 -3.61 6.92 0.50
C VAL A 13 -4.84 6.50 -0.33
N VAL A 14 -5.54 5.43 0.08
CA VAL A 14 -6.74 4.97 -0.64
C VAL A 14 -7.92 5.91 -0.41
N GLY A 15 -8.21 6.29 0.84
CA GLY A 15 -9.29 7.24 1.14
C GLY A 15 -9.08 8.60 0.49
N SER A 16 -7.85 9.12 0.50
CA SER A 16 -7.50 10.37 -0.19
C SER A 16 -7.62 10.25 -1.72
N ALA A 17 -7.26 9.10 -2.30
CA ALA A 17 -7.44 8.86 -3.74
C ALA A 17 -8.93 8.79 -4.12
N ILE A 18 -9.75 8.13 -3.29
CA ILE A 18 -11.21 8.07 -3.48
C ILE A 18 -11.81 9.47 -3.35
N ALA A 19 -11.40 10.25 -2.33
CA ALA A 19 -11.84 11.62 -2.17
C ALA A 19 -11.51 12.48 -3.39
N TYR A 20 -10.28 12.38 -3.90
CA TYR A 20 -9.86 13.07 -5.12
C TYR A 20 -10.70 12.67 -6.32
N GLU A 21 -10.98 11.38 -6.52
CA GLU A 21 -11.77 10.93 -7.66
C GLU A 21 -13.24 11.36 -7.55
N LEU A 22 -13.83 11.22 -6.37
CA LEU A 22 -15.24 11.57 -6.15
C LEU A 22 -15.48 13.09 -6.09
N SER A 23 -14.51 13.90 -5.65
CA SER A 23 -14.65 15.35 -5.64
C SER A 23 -14.80 15.98 -7.04
N LYS A 24 -14.47 15.23 -8.10
CA LYS A 24 -14.68 15.65 -9.49
C LYS A 24 -16.12 15.46 -9.99
N THR A 25 -16.95 14.75 -9.23
CA THR A 25 -18.30 14.35 -9.68
C THR A 25 -19.41 15.32 -9.27
N GLY A 26 -19.08 16.40 -8.58
CA GLY A 26 -20.04 17.39 -8.10
C GLY A 26 -20.80 16.98 -6.82
N HIS A 27 -20.50 15.82 -6.23
CA HIS A 27 -21.02 15.42 -4.94
C HIS A 27 -20.27 16.09 -3.78
N GLY A 28 -20.97 16.38 -2.69
CA GLY A 28 -20.36 16.79 -1.43
C GLY A 28 -19.61 15.62 -0.80
N VAL A 29 -18.27 15.70 -0.78
CA VAL A 29 -17.39 14.64 -0.24
C VAL A 29 -16.82 15.06 1.11
N PHE A 30 -17.08 14.26 2.14
CA PHE A 30 -16.53 14.42 3.49
C PHE A 30 -15.61 13.25 3.82
N VAL A 31 -14.44 13.54 4.38
CA VAL A 31 -13.48 12.53 4.81
C VAL A 31 -13.27 12.67 6.31
N ILE A 32 -13.45 11.59 7.06
CA ILE A 32 -13.19 11.53 8.50
C ILE A 32 -11.84 10.87 8.72
N GLU A 33 -10.95 11.52 9.48
CA GLU A 33 -9.64 11.00 9.84
C GLU A 33 -9.38 11.17 11.35
N LYS A 34 -9.05 10.06 12.03
CA LYS A 34 -8.77 10.08 13.47
C LYS A 34 -7.47 10.82 13.82
N ASN A 35 -6.50 10.79 12.95
CA ASN A 35 -5.20 11.44 13.12
C ASN A 35 -5.29 12.96 12.94
N PRO A 36 -4.31 13.72 13.45
CA PRO A 36 -4.29 15.18 13.33
C PRO A 36 -4.12 15.70 11.89
N GLY A 37 -3.69 14.87 10.98
CA GLY A 37 -3.56 15.20 9.56
C GLY A 37 -3.43 13.95 8.69
N VAL A 38 -3.60 14.11 7.39
CA VAL A 38 -3.56 12.98 6.43
C VAL A 38 -2.19 12.31 6.32
N THR A 39 -1.11 13.03 6.69
CA THR A 39 0.27 12.53 6.71
C THR A 39 0.89 12.56 8.11
N GLN A 40 0.11 12.94 9.12
CA GLN A 40 0.53 13.00 10.51
C GLN A 40 -0.15 11.88 11.30
N GLY A 41 0.53 11.43 12.36
CA GLY A 41 0.06 10.30 13.15
C GLY A 41 0.40 8.94 12.52
N GLU A 42 -0.07 7.89 13.17
CA GLU A 42 0.30 6.53 12.83
C GLU A 42 -0.66 5.95 11.79
N ASN A 43 -0.12 5.63 10.61
CA ASN A 43 -0.89 4.99 9.55
C ASN A 43 0.03 4.24 8.56
N GLN A 44 -0.54 3.30 7.82
CA GLN A 44 0.19 2.49 6.83
C GLN A 44 0.75 3.32 5.66
N SER A 45 0.07 4.41 5.30
CA SER A 45 0.40 5.19 4.11
C SER A 45 1.70 5.98 4.27
N SER A 46 2.06 6.40 5.51
CA SER A 46 3.30 7.11 5.82
C SER A 46 4.43 6.18 6.30
N ARG A 47 4.13 4.92 6.63
CA ARG A 47 5.06 3.97 7.25
C ARG A 47 5.34 2.77 6.34
N ASN A 48 5.89 3.03 5.14
CA ASN A 48 6.25 2.01 4.15
C ASN A 48 7.46 2.45 3.31
N ALA A 49 7.96 1.58 2.45
CA ALA A 49 9.14 1.86 1.62
C ALA A 49 8.83 2.60 0.29
N GLY A 50 7.60 3.01 0.04
CA GLY A 50 7.23 3.75 -1.16
C GLY A 50 7.32 2.98 -2.48
N VAL A 51 7.35 1.65 -2.45
CA VAL A 51 7.54 0.85 -3.66
C VAL A 51 6.32 0.89 -4.57
N ILE A 52 6.53 1.25 -5.84
CA ILE A 52 5.58 1.05 -6.93
C ILE A 52 5.76 -0.39 -7.43
N HIS A 53 4.80 -1.27 -7.11
CA HIS A 53 4.81 -2.67 -7.49
C HIS A 53 4.33 -2.86 -8.93
N SER A 54 4.95 -3.78 -9.69
CA SER A 54 4.54 -4.07 -11.08
C SER A 54 3.26 -4.90 -11.21
N GLY A 55 2.90 -5.69 -10.17
CA GLY A 55 1.82 -6.67 -10.25
C GLY A 55 2.27 -8.11 -10.50
N LEU A 56 3.60 -8.38 -10.54
CA LEU A 56 4.17 -9.69 -10.83
C LEU A 56 3.62 -10.83 -9.96
N PHE A 57 3.51 -10.60 -8.63
CA PHE A 57 3.29 -11.66 -7.65
C PHE A 57 1.83 -11.99 -7.35
N TYR A 58 0.89 -11.45 -8.12
CA TYR A 58 -0.54 -11.63 -7.84
C TYR A 58 -1.17 -12.59 -8.85
N ASP A 59 -1.44 -13.81 -8.38
CA ASP A 59 -2.10 -14.84 -9.15
C ASP A 59 -3.58 -14.52 -9.36
N GLN A 60 -4.07 -14.58 -10.60
CA GLN A 60 -5.44 -14.19 -10.95
C GLN A 60 -6.50 -15.10 -10.31
N GLY A 61 -6.20 -16.37 -10.06
CA GLY A 61 -7.13 -17.32 -9.46
C GLY A 61 -7.32 -17.12 -7.95
N THR A 62 -6.27 -16.63 -7.26
CA THR A 62 -6.28 -16.48 -5.80
C THR A 62 -6.25 -15.03 -5.32
N ARG A 63 -5.87 -14.08 -6.20
CA ARG A 63 -5.74 -12.64 -5.91
C ARG A 63 -6.21 -11.78 -7.08
N PRO A 64 -7.45 -11.98 -7.57
CA PRO A 64 -7.95 -11.34 -8.79
C PRO A 64 -7.95 -9.81 -8.72
N LEU A 65 -8.32 -9.22 -7.57
CA LEU A 65 -8.32 -7.76 -7.41
C LEU A 65 -6.91 -7.19 -7.48
N LYS A 66 -5.96 -7.77 -6.75
CA LYS A 66 -4.56 -7.35 -6.78
C LYS A 66 -3.94 -7.52 -8.17
N ALA A 67 -4.25 -8.64 -8.84
CA ALA A 67 -3.75 -8.94 -10.18
C ALA A 67 -4.27 -7.94 -11.24
N ALA A 68 -5.53 -7.52 -11.13
CA ALA A 68 -6.15 -6.56 -12.04
C ALA A 68 -5.76 -5.11 -11.72
N LEU A 69 -5.89 -4.70 -10.44
CA LEU A 69 -5.78 -3.30 -10.06
C LEU A 69 -4.33 -2.82 -9.88
N CYS A 70 -3.36 -3.71 -9.58
CA CYS A 70 -1.99 -3.28 -9.42
C CYS A 70 -1.35 -2.82 -10.74
N PRO A 71 -1.38 -3.58 -11.86
CA PRO A 71 -0.82 -3.10 -13.13
C PRO A 71 -1.53 -1.86 -13.69
N LEU A 72 -2.85 -1.75 -13.49
CA LEU A 72 -3.61 -0.54 -13.83
C LEU A 72 -3.14 0.65 -12.98
N GLY A 73 -3.02 0.42 -11.67
CA GLY A 73 -2.56 1.43 -10.71
C GLY A 73 -1.16 1.96 -11.01
N VAL A 74 -0.24 1.12 -11.48
CA VAL A 74 1.10 1.56 -11.92
C VAL A 74 1.01 2.67 -12.95
N ARG A 75 0.23 2.48 -14.01
CA ARG A 75 0.07 3.48 -15.08
C ARG A 75 -0.54 4.76 -14.55
N MET A 76 -1.66 4.64 -13.83
CA MET A 76 -2.37 5.78 -13.27
C MET A 76 -1.50 6.56 -12.26
N LEU A 77 -0.69 5.85 -11.46
CA LEU A 77 0.16 6.47 -10.44
C LEU A 77 1.31 7.26 -11.08
N TYR A 78 1.99 6.73 -12.10
CA TYR A 78 3.04 7.48 -12.80
C TYR A 78 2.45 8.71 -13.50
N ASP A 79 1.34 8.57 -14.23
CA ASP A 79 0.67 9.69 -14.90
C ASP A 79 0.24 10.77 -13.89
N PHE A 80 -0.22 10.35 -12.71
CA PHE A 80 -0.56 11.28 -11.61
C PHE A 80 0.67 11.98 -11.06
N CYS A 81 1.73 11.24 -10.76
CA CYS A 81 2.96 11.79 -10.19
C CYS A 81 3.63 12.78 -11.15
N GLU A 82 3.72 12.46 -12.43
CA GLU A 82 4.25 13.35 -13.46
C GLU A 82 3.41 14.62 -13.61
N ARG A 83 2.08 14.49 -13.66
CA ARG A 83 1.17 15.63 -13.81
C ARG A 83 1.16 16.59 -12.63
N HIS A 84 1.36 16.06 -11.43
CA HIS A 84 1.19 16.82 -10.18
C HIS A 84 2.49 17.01 -9.39
N ASP A 85 3.63 16.73 -10.02
CA ASP A 85 4.96 16.90 -9.43
C ASP A 85 5.10 16.19 -8.06
N VAL A 86 4.67 14.93 -7.99
CA VAL A 86 4.89 14.07 -6.83
C VAL A 86 6.23 13.36 -7.00
N PRO A 87 7.13 13.41 -5.99
CA PRO A 87 8.41 12.73 -6.08
C PRO A 87 8.27 11.23 -6.36
N HIS A 88 8.82 10.79 -7.47
CA HIS A 88 8.79 9.39 -7.90
C HIS A 88 9.99 9.06 -8.79
N LEU A 89 10.30 7.77 -8.90
CA LEU A 89 11.37 7.30 -9.75
C LEU A 89 11.00 5.96 -10.37
N ARG A 90 11.00 5.89 -11.71
CA ARG A 90 10.82 4.63 -12.45
C ARG A 90 12.16 3.89 -12.56
N CYS A 91 12.67 3.46 -11.41
CA CYS A 91 13.98 2.83 -11.31
C CYS A 91 13.98 1.33 -11.65
N GLY A 92 12.80 0.74 -11.84
CA GLY A 92 12.65 -0.70 -12.05
C GLY A 92 12.78 -1.51 -10.75
N LYS A 93 12.73 -2.84 -10.92
CA LYS A 93 12.92 -3.81 -9.85
C LYS A 93 13.63 -5.04 -10.37
N LEU A 94 14.63 -5.49 -9.63
CA LEU A 94 15.28 -6.79 -9.77
C LEU A 94 14.70 -7.76 -8.73
N VAL A 95 14.23 -8.91 -9.15
CA VAL A 95 13.93 -10.05 -8.27
C VAL A 95 15.06 -11.06 -8.49
N VAL A 96 15.99 -11.09 -7.56
CA VAL A 96 17.27 -11.80 -7.74
C VAL A 96 17.23 -13.22 -7.18
N ALA A 97 17.82 -14.15 -7.92
CA ALA A 97 18.11 -15.51 -7.50
C ALA A 97 19.59 -15.61 -7.13
N THR A 98 19.91 -16.19 -5.98
CA THR A 98 21.28 -16.42 -5.52
C THR A 98 21.73 -17.87 -5.71
N SER A 99 20.83 -18.74 -6.15
CA SER A 99 21.06 -20.16 -6.45
C SER A 99 20.33 -20.62 -7.70
N GLY A 100 20.80 -21.73 -8.30
CA GLY A 100 20.14 -22.32 -9.48
C GLY A 100 18.68 -22.76 -9.18
N LYS A 101 18.41 -23.23 -7.97
CA LYS A 101 17.05 -23.59 -7.54
C LYS A 101 16.12 -22.36 -7.49
N GLU A 102 16.59 -21.25 -6.95
CA GLU A 102 15.83 -20.00 -6.94
C GLU A 102 15.60 -19.48 -8.35
N LEU A 103 16.60 -19.57 -9.23
CA LEU A 103 16.47 -19.16 -10.63
C LEU A 103 15.40 -19.95 -11.37
N GLN A 104 15.34 -21.28 -11.17
CA GLN A 104 14.30 -22.13 -11.71
C GLN A 104 12.90 -21.69 -11.21
N ASN A 105 12.77 -21.40 -9.90
CA ASN A 105 11.54 -20.93 -9.31
C ASN A 105 11.07 -19.58 -9.90
N LEU A 106 11.99 -18.70 -10.27
CA LEU A 106 11.66 -17.44 -10.92
C LEU A 106 10.98 -17.64 -12.28
N GLY A 107 11.25 -18.74 -12.98
CA GLY A 107 10.59 -19.08 -14.26
C GLY A 107 9.06 -19.11 -14.19
N VAL A 108 8.50 -19.55 -13.06
CA VAL A 108 7.03 -19.57 -12.84
C VAL A 108 6.43 -18.17 -12.89
N TYR A 109 7.14 -17.18 -12.36
CA TYR A 109 6.66 -15.80 -12.34
C TYR A 109 6.67 -15.12 -13.72
N MET A 110 7.45 -15.62 -14.69
CA MET A 110 7.41 -15.12 -16.05
C MET A 110 6.08 -15.43 -16.76
N ALA A 111 5.48 -16.59 -16.48
CA ALA A 111 4.14 -16.92 -16.97
C ALA A 111 3.08 -16.03 -16.31
N GLN A 112 3.20 -15.81 -15.00
CA GLN A 112 2.30 -14.95 -14.24
C GLN A 112 2.40 -13.48 -14.68
N ALA A 113 3.61 -12.98 -14.99
CA ALA A 113 3.80 -11.64 -15.55
C ALA A 113 3.00 -11.47 -16.85
N ARG A 114 3.12 -12.45 -17.78
CA ARG A 114 2.35 -12.43 -19.04
C ARG A 114 0.85 -12.42 -18.79
N ALA A 115 0.36 -13.28 -17.87
CA ALA A 115 -1.06 -13.33 -17.51
C ALA A 115 -1.58 -12.00 -16.98
N ASN A 116 -0.77 -11.27 -16.20
CA ASN A 116 -1.12 -9.99 -15.60
C ASN A 116 -0.82 -8.77 -16.51
N GLY A 117 -0.32 -9.00 -17.75
CA GLY A 117 0.07 -7.91 -18.64
C GLY A 117 1.25 -7.07 -18.11
N VAL A 118 2.13 -7.70 -17.31
CA VAL A 118 3.31 -7.06 -16.71
C VAL A 118 4.54 -7.33 -17.57
N GLU A 119 5.23 -6.27 -18.01
CA GLU A 119 6.52 -6.40 -18.68
C GLU A 119 7.55 -6.96 -17.71
N ALA A 120 8.18 -8.07 -18.08
CA ALA A 120 9.21 -8.74 -17.31
C ALA A 120 10.27 -9.35 -18.22
N ARG A 121 11.54 -9.30 -17.83
CA ARG A 121 12.65 -9.88 -18.56
C ARG A 121 13.52 -10.70 -17.61
N MET A 122 13.91 -11.91 -18.04
CA MET A 122 14.99 -12.65 -17.36
C MET A 122 16.33 -12.02 -17.72
N LEU A 123 17.15 -11.79 -16.71
CA LEU A 123 18.52 -11.29 -16.84
C LEU A 123 19.52 -12.35 -16.39
N SER A 124 20.64 -12.46 -17.11
CA SER A 124 21.81 -13.23 -16.68
C SER A 124 22.52 -12.57 -15.49
N SER A 125 23.44 -13.28 -14.87
CA SER A 125 24.30 -12.74 -13.81
C SER A 125 25.10 -11.51 -14.28
N GLU A 126 25.56 -11.50 -15.53
CA GLU A 126 26.31 -10.39 -16.14
C GLU A 126 25.44 -9.16 -16.34
N GLU A 127 24.21 -9.34 -16.86
CA GLU A 127 23.25 -8.25 -17.04
C GLU A 127 22.80 -7.65 -15.71
N VAL A 128 22.62 -8.48 -14.66
CA VAL A 128 22.35 -7.99 -13.30
C VAL A 128 23.51 -7.14 -12.80
N ARG A 129 24.75 -7.61 -12.95
CA ARG A 129 25.95 -6.88 -12.51
C ARG A 129 26.15 -5.58 -13.28
N ALA A 130 25.85 -5.56 -14.58
CA ALA A 130 25.90 -4.32 -15.38
C ALA A 130 24.89 -3.27 -14.89
N LYS A 131 23.72 -3.71 -14.38
CA LYS A 131 22.67 -2.82 -13.88
C LYS A 131 22.90 -2.41 -12.42
N GLU A 132 23.29 -3.33 -11.56
CA GLU A 132 23.57 -3.15 -10.13
C GLU A 132 24.89 -3.87 -9.77
N PRO A 133 26.05 -3.20 -9.87
CA PRO A 133 27.36 -3.81 -9.72
C PRO A 133 27.57 -4.51 -8.37
N ASN A 134 26.87 -4.06 -7.33
CA ASN A 134 26.98 -4.57 -5.96
C ASN A 134 26.03 -5.74 -5.66
N VAL A 135 25.16 -6.08 -6.61
CA VAL A 135 24.21 -7.19 -6.47
C VAL A 135 24.85 -8.49 -6.95
N ARG A 136 24.83 -9.48 -6.08
CA ARG A 136 25.26 -10.85 -6.38
C ARG A 136 24.03 -11.69 -6.73
N ALA A 137 23.96 -12.19 -7.95
CA ALA A 137 22.87 -13.06 -8.40
C ALA A 137 23.36 -14.06 -9.45
N THR A 138 22.73 -15.24 -9.51
CA THR A 138 22.85 -16.19 -10.62
C THR A 138 21.97 -15.78 -11.81
N GLY A 139 21.00 -14.91 -11.58
CA GLY A 139 20.10 -14.30 -12.54
C GLY A 139 18.98 -13.58 -11.81
N ALA A 140 18.12 -12.87 -12.55
CA ALA A 140 17.02 -12.12 -11.98
C ALA A 140 15.84 -11.98 -12.96
N ILE A 141 14.66 -11.66 -12.43
CA ILE A 141 13.59 -11.02 -13.22
C ILE A 141 13.75 -9.51 -13.08
N PHE A 142 13.83 -8.81 -14.19
CA PHE A 142 13.77 -7.35 -14.24
C PHE A 142 12.36 -6.89 -14.62
N LEU A 143 11.84 -5.93 -13.86
CA LEU A 143 10.50 -5.35 -13.97
C LEU A 143 10.63 -3.84 -14.22
N PRO A 144 10.64 -3.37 -15.47
CA PRO A 144 10.89 -1.96 -15.79
C PRO A 144 9.79 -1.02 -15.32
N SER A 145 8.56 -1.50 -15.15
CA SER A 145 7.43 -0.71 -14.69
C SER A 145 7.40 -0.47 -13.19
N ALA A 146 8.20 -1.20 -12.40
CA ALA A 146 8.31 -0.96 -10.97
C ALA A 146 9.15 0.30 -10.67
N GLY A 147 9.00 0.83 -9.46
CA GLY A 147 9.76 2.02 -9.04
C GLY A 147 9.51 2.37 -7.60
N VAL A 148 9.66 3.64 -7.28
CA VAL A 148 9.40 4.22 -5.97
C VAL A 148 8.63 5.53 -6.08
N VAL A 149 7.83 5.85 -5.09
CA VAL A 149 7.15 7.13 -4.91
C VAL A 149 7.36 7.59 -3.47
N GLU A 150 7.40 8.88 -3.23
CA GLU A 150 7.40 9.40 -1.86
C GLU A 150 5.96 9.33 -1.31
N PRO A 151 5.69 8.44 -0.31
CA PRO A 151 4.33 8.13 0.09
C PRO A 151 3.57 9.30 0.70
N THR A 152 4.23 10.09 1.53
CA THR A 152 3.60 11.22 2.24
C THR A 152 3.27 12.35 1.28
N SER A 153 4.15 12.63 0.31
CA SER A 153 3.91 13.59 -0.77
C SER A 153 2.73 13.17 -1.65
N LEU A 154 2.59 11.88 -1.95
CA LEU A 154 1.45 11.35 -2.69
C LEU A 154 0.13 11.58 -1.94
N VAL A 155 0.07 11.19 -0.66
CA VAL A 155 -1.14 11.37 0.17
C VAL A 155 -1.50 12.83 0.29
N TYR A 156 -0.52 13.69 0.59
CA TYR A 156 -0.74 15.12 0.71
C TYR A 156 -1.24 15.75 -0.60
N LYS A 157 -0.68 15.36 -1.75
CA LYS A 157 -1.11 15.87 -3.06
C LYS A 157 -2.55 15.46 -3.36
N LEU A 158 -2.93 14.19 -3.11
CA LEU A 158 -4.30 13.70 -3.27
C LEU A 158 -5.28 14.48 -2.38
N PHE A 159 -4.92 14.66 -1.10
CA PHE A 159 -5.67 15.49 -0.17
C PHE A 159 -5.86 16.93 -0.68
N ALA A 160 -4.77 17.60 -1.07
CA ALA A 160 -4.82 18.99 -1.51
C ALA A 160 -5.70 19.16 -2.76
N LEU A 161 -5.59 18.24 -3.72
CA LEU A 161 -6.41 18.27 -4.93
C LEU A 161 -7.88 17.98 -4.64
N ALA A 162 -8.19 17.02 -3.76
CA ALA A 162 -9.55 16.76 -3.33
C ALA A 162 -10.16 17.97 -2.61
N SER A 163 -9.40 18.62 -1.73
CA SER A 163 -9.83 19.84 -1.01
C SER A 163 -10.07 21.01 -1.97
N ASN A 164 -9.19 21.19 -2.95
CA ASN A 164 -9.37 22.24 -3.99
C ASN A 164 -10.62 22.01 -4.86
N ASN A 165 -11.05 20.76 -5.00
CA ASN A 165 -12.30 20.40 -5.68
C ASN A 165 -13.53 20.46 -4.75
N GLY A 166 -13.42 20.98 -3.52
CA GLY A 166 -14.53 21.10 -2.57
C GLY A 166 -14.71 19.90 -1.64
N GLY A 167 -13.75 18.97 -1.56
CA GLY A 167 -13.76 17.91 -0.56
C GLY A 167 -13.39 18.43 0.84
N HIS A 168 -14.13 18.03 1.85
CA HIS A 168 -13.93 18.43 3.25
C HIS A 168 -13.27 17.33 4.05
N PHE A 169 -12.13 17.61 4.70
CA PHE A 169 -11.40 16.67 5.54
C PHE A 169 -11.52 17.07 7.01
N LEU A 170 -12.15 16.21 7.80
CA LEU A 170 -12.32 16.32 9.24
C LEU A 170 -11.26 15.50 9.93
N THR A 171 -10.11 16.08 10.20
CA THR A 171 -9.01 15.45 10.97
C THR A 171 -9.27 15.53 12.47
N ASN A 172 -8.51 14.79 13.30
CA ASN A 172 -8.78 14.63 14.73
C ASN A 172 -10.23 14.18 15.02
N THR A 173 -10.84 13.44 14.10
CA THR A 173 -12.23 13.06 14.14
C THR A 173 -12.38 11.56 13.95
N GLU A 174 -12.75 10.87 15.01
CA GLU A 174 -12.87 9.41 15.04
C GLU A 174 -14.33 8.99 14.91
N LEU A 175 -14.62 8.02 14.05
CA LEU A 175 -15.93 7.39 13.97
C LEU A 175 -16.17 6.53 15.23
N LYS A 176 -17.29 6.74 15.91
CA LYS A 176 -17.68 6.00 17.11
C LYS A 176 -18.86 5.07 16.92
N ALA A 177 -19.79 5.45 16.04
CA ALA A 177 -20.91 4.59 15.67
C ALA A 177 -21.36 4.87 14.25
N LEU A 178 -21.90 3.83 13.62
CA LEU A 178 -22.47 3.88 12.28
C LEU A 178 -23.78 3.08 12.30
N ARG A 179 -24.87 3.69 11.84
CA ARG A 179 -26.21 3.08 11.85
C ARG A 179 -26.95 3.34 10.55
N ILE A 180 -27.68 2.34 10.07
CA ILE A 180 -28.56 2.51 8.89
C ILE A 180 -29.80 3.32 9.30
N ARG A 181 -30.19 4.25 8.44
CA ARG A 181 -31.42 5.05 8.53
C ARG A 181 -32.17 5.00 7.20
N SER A 182 -33.40 5.48 7.19
CA SER A 182 -34.21 5.56 5.95
C SER A 182 -33.57 6.40 4.86
N GLU A 183 -32.81 7.44 5.21
CA GLU A 183 -32.19 8.40 4.30
C GLU A 183 -30.71 8.14 4.03
N GLY A 184 -30.14 7.04 4.55
CA GLY A 184 -28.72 6.68 4.42
C GLY A 184 -28.12 6.15 5.72
N PHE A 185 -27.03 6.74 6.16
CA PHE A 185 -26.25 6.28 7.32
C PHE A 185 -26.10 7.42 8.31
N GLU A 186 -26.40 7.16 9.57
CA GLU A 186 -26.09 8.06 10.69
C GLU A 186 -24.70 7.73 11.20
N LEU A 187 -23.84 8.74 11.21
CA LEU A 187 -22.49 8.66 11.76
C LEU A 187 -22.44 9.44 13.08
N THR A 188 -21.93 8.80 14.14
CA THR A 188 -21.51 9.48 15.35
C THR A 188 -20.00 9.59 15.34
N VAL A 189 -19.48 10.79 15.42
CA VAL A 189 -18.04 11.08 15.42
C VAL A 189 -17.64 11.74 16.73
N ARG A 190 -16.36 11.58 17.11
CA ARG A 190 -15.78 12.23 18.30
C ARG A 190 -14.51 12.97 17.90
N ASN A 191 -14.43 14.24 18.25
CA ASN A 191 -13.23 15.03 18.05
C ASN A 191 -12.19 14.79 19.16
N ARG A 192 -10.99 15.37 19.01
CA ARG A 192 -9.92 15.24 19.99
C ARG A 192 -10.25 15.82 21.38
N ALA A 193 -11.16 16.77 21.46
CA ALA A 193 -11.64 17.33 22.74
C ALA A 193 -12.60 16.40 23.46
N GLY A 194 -13.02 15.29 22.83
CA GLY A 194 -13.99 14.34 23.38
C GLY A 194 -15.45 14.71 23.08
N GLU A 195 -15.69 15.78 22.31
CA GLU A 195 -17.02 16.21 21.90
C GLU A 195 -17.57 15.29 20.81
N GLU A 196 -18.82 14.87 20.96
CA GLU A 196 -19.50 14.02 19.98
C GLU A 196 -20.46 14.85 19.13
N ASP A 197 -20.46 14.56 17.84
CA ASP A 197 -21.40 15.11 16.87
C ASP A 197 -22.02 14.00 16.01
N ARG A 198 -23.15 14.29 15.37
CA ARG A 198 -23.91 13.36 14.54
C ARG A 198 -24.39 14.01 13.26
N PHE A 199 -24.23 13.29 12.17
CA PHE A 199 -24.75 13.71 10.87
C PHE A 199 -25.21 12.50 10.06
N LEU A 200 -25.95 12.76 8.98
CA LEU A 200 -26.38 11.75 8.02
C LEU A 200 -25.50 11.80 6.79
N SER A 201 -25.20 10.63 6.22
CA SER A 201 -24.53 10.49 4.93
C SER A 201 -25.32 9.58 4.01
N ARG A 202 -25.56 10.01 2.77
CA ARG A 202 -26.31 9.19 1.80
C ARG A 202 -25.51 7.95 1.39
N LYS A 203 -24.18 8.08 1.29
CA LYS A 203 -23.24 7.00 0.94
C LYS A 203 -22.03 7.03 1.86
N VAL A 204 -21.50 5.86 2.17
CA VAL A 204 -20.31 5.73 3.02
C VAL A 204 -19.31 4.78 2.37
N VAL A 205 -18.03 5.16 2.40
CA VAL A 205 -16.90 4.29 2.03
C VAL A 205 -16.05 4.02 3.26
N ASN A 206 -15.95 2.77 3.63
CA ASN A 206 -15.04 2.31 4.65
C ASN A 206 -13.66 2.07 4.04
N SER A 207 -12.74 3.01 4.22
CA SER A 207 -11.31 2.93 3.86
C SER A 207 -10.42 3.08 5.11
N ALA A 208 -10.90 2.62 6.26
CA ALA A 208 -10.26 2.80 7.57
C ALA A 208 -8.99 1.96 7.80
N GLY A 209 -8.45 1.31 6.76
CA GLY A 209 -7.19 0.58 6.81
C GLY A 209 -7.18 -0.51 7.88
N LEU A 210 -6.35 -0.36 8.92
CA LEU A 210 -6.25 -1.30 10.04
C LEU A 210 -7.55 -1.45 10.85
N TYR A 211 -8.45 -0.47 10.78
CA TYR A 211 -9.71 -0.45 11.53
C TYR A 211 -10.94 -0.75 10.67
N ALA A 212 -10.73 -1.15 9.41
CA ALA A 212 -11.83 -1.37 8.47
C ALA A 212 -12.78 -2.51 8.91
N ASP A 213 -12.28 -3.52 9.60
CA ASP A 213 -13.08 -4.60 10.20
C ASP A 213 -13.95 -4.11 11.36
N GLU A 214 -13.47 -3.16 12.16
CA GLU A 214 -14.24 -2.56 13.26
C GLU A 214 -15.37 -1.69 12.72
N VAL A 215 -15.10 -0.90 11.69
CA VAL A 215 -16.13 -0.13 10.99
C VAL A 215 -17.18 -1.04 10.35
N ALA A 216 -16.78 -2.16 9.76
CA ALA A 216 -17.71 -3.15 9.22
C ALA A 216 -18.64 -3.70 10.32
N ARG A 217 -18.10 -4.03 11.49
CA ARG A 217 -18.89 -4.52 12.65
C ARG A 217 -19.83 -3.49 13.25
N MET A 218 -19.62 -2.18 13.05
CA MET A 218 -20.59 -1.17 13.49
C MET A 218 -21.94 -1.28 12.76
N LEU A 219 -21.94 -1.76 11.50
CA LEU A 219 -23.17 -1.99 10.72
C LEU A 219 -23.67 -3.42 10.83
N ASP A 220 -22.76 -4.38 10.89
CA ASP A 220 -23.03 -5.80 10.95
C ASP A 220 -22.24 -6.41 12.12
N PRO A 221 -22.83 -6.51 13.32
CA PRO A 221 -22.17 -7.08 14.48
C PRO A 221 -21.69 -8.53 14.29
N ASP A 222 -22.35 -9.28 13.38
CA ASP A 222 -22.00 -10.65 13.04
C ASP A 222 -20.93 -10.74 11.94
N SER A 223 -20.39 -9.61 11.49
CA SER A 223 -19.30 -9.56 10.50
C SER A 223 -18.11 -10.39 10.96
N HIS A 224 -17.77 -11.39 10.18
CA HIS A 224 -16.67 -12.31 10.43
C HIS A 224 -15.31 -11.78 9.99
N TYR A 225 -15.25 -10.60 9.40
CA TYR A 225 -13.99 -10.00 8.97
C TYR A 225 -13.15 -9.60 10.17
N GLN A 226 -11.88 -10.02 10.13
CA GLN A 226 -10.89 -9.69 11.15
C GLN A 226 -9.59 -9.28 10.47
N ILE A 227 -9.02 -8.16 10.90
CA ILE A 227 -7.69 -7.74 10.50
C ILE A 227 -6.69 -8.21 11.52
N ASP A 228 -5.78 -9.09 11.07
CA ASP A 228 -4.61 -9.53 11.81
C ASP A 228 -3.45 -8.60 11.47
N PRO A 229 -3.03 -7.72 12.38
CA PRO A 229 -1.97 -6.78 12.10
C PRO A 229 -0.63 -7.50 11.97
N LEU A 230 0.13 -7.16 10.91
CA LEU A 230 1.47 -7.67 10.69
C LEU A 230 2.46 -6.50 10.73
N ARG A 231 3.38 -6.51 11.71
CA ARG A 231 4.42 -5.50 11.84
C ARG A 231 5.55 -5.75 10.85
N GLY A 232 5.96 -4.73 10.12
CA GLY A 232 7.11 -4.75 9.22
C GLY A 232 8.10 -3.66 9.60
N GLU A 233 9.31 -4.05 9.95
CA GLU A 233 10.38 -3.15 10.40
C GLU A 233 11.35 -2.85 9.27
N PHE A 234 11.79 -1.61 9.17
CA PHE A 234 12.72 -1.15 8.17
C PHE A 234 13.95 -0.51 8.79
N ALA A 235 15.10 -0.83 8.25
CA ALA A 235 16.36 -0.15 8.50
C ALA A 235 16.68 0.81 7.35
N ARG A 236 17.58 1.75 7.60
CA ARG A 236 18.14 2.66 6.61
C ARG A 236 19.61 2.36 6.38
N PHE A 237 20.01 2.37 5.13
CA PHE A 237 21.38 2.32 4.67
C PHE A 237 21.74 3.66 4.02
N TYR A 238 22.78 4.34 4.53
CA TYR A 238 23.22 5.62 3.97
C TYR A 238 24.29 5.42 2.90
N ILE A 239 23.89 5.51 1.65
CA ILE A 239 24.76 5.36 0.47
C ILE A 239 25.90 6.40 0.50
N ARG A 240 25.67 7.61 1.05
CA ARG A 240 26.71 8.64 1.17
C ARG A 240 27.92 8.19 2.01
N LYS A 241 27.72 7.34 3.00
CA LYS A 241 28.80 6.74 3.80
C LYS A 241 29.58 5.68 3.02
N ARG A 242 28.92 5.06 2.04
CA ARG A 242 29.43 3.97 1.22
C ARG A 242 29.04 4.18 -0.25
N PRO A 243 29.60 5.21 -0.94
CA PRO A 243 29.26 5.49 -2.34
C PRO A 243 29.65 4.37 -3.30
N ASP A 244 30.56 3.50 -2.88
CA ASP A 244 30.92 2.23 -3.54
C ASP A 244 29.76 1.23 -3.60
N LEU A 245 28.76 1.36 -2.72
CA LEU A 245 27.60 0.46 -2.61
C LEU A 245 26.29 1.07 -3.10
N MET A 246 26.35 2.00 -4.04
CA MET A 246 25.13 2.62 -4.58
C MET A 246 24.15 1.56 -5.12
N CYS A 247 22.87 1.70 -4.73
CA CYS A 247 21.74 0.93 -5.24
C CYS A 247 20.76 1.88 -5.93
N ARG A 248 20.52 1.66 -7.22
CA ARG A 248 19.68 2.56 -8.06
C ARG A 248 18.32 1.96 -8.39
N THR A 249 18.17 0.67 -8.17
CA THR A 249 17.00 -0.14 -8.55
C THR A 249 16.44 -0.77 -7.27
N ASN A 250 15.14 -1.06 -7.24
CA ASN A 250 14.61 -1.93 -6.18
C ASN A 250 15.22 -3.33 -6.31
N VAL A 251 15.85 -3.85 -5.27
CA VAL A 251 16.45 -5.19 -5.26
C VAL A 251 15.74 -6.07 -4.25
N TYR A 252 15.11 -7.11 -4.74
CA TYR A 252 14.30 -8.06 -4.00
C TYR A 252 14.91 -9.45 -4.10
N PRO A 253 15.03 -10.22 -3.02
CA PRO A 253 15.36 -11.64 -3.13
C PRO A 253 14.20 -12.40 -3.80
N ALA A 254 14.51 -13.58 -4.34
CA ALA A 254 13.48 -14.52 -4.81
C ALA A 254 12.48 -14.81 -3.69
N PRO A 255 11.17 -14.94 -4.00
CA PRO A 255 10.16 -15.19 -2.99
C PRO A 255 10.45 -16.46 -2.18
N LEU A 256 10.29 -16.35 -0.87
CA LEU A 256 10.47 -17.46 0.07
C LEU A 256 9.09 -17.90 0.61
N LYS A 257 8.95 -19.21 0.81
CA LYS A 257 7.80 -19.78 1.50
C LYS A 257 8.08 -19.74 3.00
N VAL A 258 7.27 -19.00 3.74
CA VAL A 258 7.36 -18.89 5.19
C VAL A 258 6.23 -19.68 5.82
N GLY A 259 6.58 -20.59 6.78
CA GLY A 259 5.60 -21.31 7.58
C GLY A 259 4.99 -20.41 8.67
N LEU A 260 3.69 -20.54 8.87
CA LEU A 260 2.95 -20.00 10.01
C LEU A 260 2.25 -21.16 10.73
N PRO A 261 1.88 -20.99 12.01
CA PRO A 261 1.07 -21.99 12.72
C PRO A 261 -0.24 -22.33 11.99
N THR A 262 -0.81 -21.34 11.26
CA THR A 262 -2.06 -21.46 10.49
C THR A 262 -1.86 -21.81 9.01
N GLY A 263 -0.62 -22.10 8.57
CA GLY A 263 -0.32 -22.42 7.19
C GLY A 263 1.01 -21.81 6.69
N SER A 264 1.15 -21.63 5.39
CA SER A 264 2.33 -21.02 4.80
C SER A 264 1.96 -19.93 3.81
N TYR A 265 2.78 -18.88 3.72
CA TYR A 265 2.63 -17.83 2.72
C TYR A 265 3.95 -17.56 1.99
N TRP A 266 3.85 -16.99 0.80
CA TRP A 266 5.00 -16.52 0.05
C TRP A 266 5.27 -15.06 0.39
N THR A 267 6.48 -14.75 0.83
CA THR A 267 6.95 -13.38 1.05
C THR A 267 8.08 -13.04 0.09
N VAL A 268 8.14 -11.80 -0.31
CA VAL A 268 9.23 -11.28 -1.16
C VAL A 268 10.52 -11.00 -0.37
N GLY A 269 10.53 -11.31 0.92
CA GLY A 269 11.70 -11.14 1.79
C GLY A 269 12.08 -9.68 2.06
N THR A 270 13.16 -9.51 2.81
CA THR A 270 13.77 -8.19 3.06
C THR A 270 14.44 -7.70 1.80
N HIS A 271 14.12 -6.51 1.35
CA HIS A 271 14.59 -5.92 0.10
C HIS A 271 15.32 -4.59 0.31
N ILE A 272 15.99 -4.10 -0.72
CA ILE A 272 16.64 -2.79 -0.74
C ILE A 272 15.89 -1.89 -1.71
N THR A 273 15.47 -0.72 -1.23
CA THR A 273 14.68 0.25 -2.00
C THR A 273 15.39 1.61 -1.95
N PRO A 274 15.78 2.22 -3.08
CA PRO A 274 16.40 3.53 -3.07
C PRO A 274 15.40 4.60 -2.59
N THR A 275 15.90 5.61 -1.87
CA THR A 275 15.14 6.83 -1.60
C THR A 275 15.14 7.74 -2.82
N ILE A 276 14.37 8.82 -2.77
CA ILE A 276 14.26 9.80 -3.86
C ILE A 276 14.92 11.11 -3.41
N GLU A 277 15.66 11.76 -4.31
CA GLU A 277 16.12 13.14 -4.14
C GLU A 277 15.88 13.97 -5.39
N THR A 278 15.92 15.28 -5.25
CA THR A 278 15.90 16.20 -6.39
C THR A 278 17.30 16.30 -6.97
N ALA A 279 17.45 15.93 -8.23
CA ALA A 279 18.68 16.09 -8.98
C ALA A 279 18.86 17.52 -9.51
N ALA A 280 20.05 17.86 -9.98
CA ALA A 280 20.30 19.09 -10.70
C ALA A 280 19.35 19.21 -11.90
N GLY A 281 18.66 20.36 -12.01
CA GLY A 281 17.65 20.58 -13.06
C GLY A 281 16.23 20.20 -12.67
N GLY A 282 15.98 19.81 -11.40
CA GLY A 282 14.63 19.59 -10.85
C GLY A 282 14.01 18.21 -11.12
N SER A 283 14.75 17.30 -11.78
CA SER A 283 14.30 15.93 -11.98
C SER A 283 14.51 15.08 -10.73
N TRP A 284 13.80 13.95 -10.64
CA TRP A 284 13.95 12.99 -9.54
C TRP A 284 15.05 11.97 -9.82
N ALA A 285 15.84 11.64 -8.81
CA ALA A 285 16.93 10.68 -8.87
C ALA A 285 16.97 9.80 -7.62
N ALA A 286 17.75 8.72 -7.69
CA ALA A 286 18.01 7.89 -6.52
C ALA A 286 18.76 8.70 -5.46
N GLY A 287 18.21 8.73 -4.25
CA GLY A 287 18.66 9.56 -3.16
C GLY A 287 19.88 8.99 -2.42
N PRO A 288 20.30 9.69 -1.36
CA PRO A 288 21.52 9.39 -0.62
C PRO A 288 21.39 8.19 0.33
N ALA A 289 20.23 7.55 0.36
CA ALA A 289 19.96 6.42 1.22
C ALA A 289 19.15 5.35 0.51
N ALA A 290 19.13 4.16 1.08
CA ALA A 290 18.19 3.10 0.73
C ALA A 290 17.48 2.60 1.98
N ILE A 291 16.23 2.16 1.81
CA ILE A 291 15.46 1.50 2.85
C ILE A 291 15.69 0.00 2.71
N VAL A 292 16.01 -0.65 3.81
CA VAL A 292 16.26 -2.09 3.90
C VAL A 292 15.17 -2.71 4.75
N GLY A 293 14.35 -3.56 4.16
CA GLY A 293 13.20 -4.16 4.87
C GLY A 293 12.11 -4.63 3.92
N PRO A 294 10.96 -5.04 4.45
CA PRO A 294 10.73 -5.21 5.88
C PRO A 294 11.34 -6.50 6.45
N ILE A 295 11.56 -6.52 7.75
CA ILE A 295 11.52 -7.76 8.53
C ILE A 295 10.14 -7.83 9.15
N ASN A 296 9.36 -8.82 8.72
CA ASN A 296 7.99 -8.99 9.19
C ASN A 296 7.93 -9.84 10.47
N GLY A 297 7.01 -9.49 11.36
CA GLY A 297 6.69 -10.23 12.57
C GLY A 297 5.25 -9.97 13.02
N PRO A 298 4.73 -10.75 13.98
CA PRO A 298 3.43 -10.47 14.58
C PRO A 298 3.47 -9.11 15.26
N ALA A 299 2.41 -8.31 15.05
CA ALA A 299 2.24 -7.05 15.75
C ALA A 299 1.57 -7.31 17.13
N GLN A 300 1.89 -6.51 18.12
CA GLN A 300 1.22 -6.55 19.43
C GLN A 300 -0.19 -5.90 19.39
N GLY A 301 -0.49 -5.19 18.31
CA GLY A 301 -1.78 -4.55 18.04
C GLY A 301 -1.75 -3.72 16.77
N LYS A 302 -2.87 -3.06 16.48
CA LYS A 302 -3.01 -2.23 15.27
C LYS A 302 -2.16 -0.94 15.30
N GLU A 303 -1.64 -0.56 16.46
CA GLU A 303 -0.82 0.63 16.70
C GLU A 303 0.62 0.31 17.13
N ASP A 304 1.11 -0.89 16.79
CA ASP A 304 2.47 -1.33 17.11
C ASP A 304 3.50 -0.71 16.13
N PHE A 305 3.66 0.61 16.20
CA PHE A 305 4.60 1.36 15.35
C PHE A 305 5.94 1.64 16.04
N ASP A 306 5.95 1.76 17.38
CA ASP A 306 7.08 2.25 18.18
C ASP A 306 7.77 1.15 19.00
N GLY A 307 7.43 -0.14 18.79
CA GLY A 307 8.07 -1.27 19.45
C GLY A 307 9.56 -1.38 19.13
N GLU A 308 10.28 -2.15 19.94
CA GLU A 308 11.71 -2.41 19.70
C GLU A 308 11.99 -2.97 18.31
N PHE A 309 13.06 -2.49 17.69
CA PHE A 309 13.51 -2.98 16.39
C PHE A 309 14.34 -4.24 16.53
N LYS A 310 14.30 -5.10 15.53
CA LYS A 310 15.26 -6.20 15.37
C LYS A 310 16.68 -5.67 15.31
N ALA A 311 17.63 -6.48 15.75
CA ALA A 311 19.04 -6.14 15.65
C ALA A 311 19.47 -5.91 14.19
N MET A 312 20.38 -4.97 13.94
CA MET A 312 20.87 -4.69 12.58
C MET A 312 21.54 -5.91 11.94
N ALA A 313 22.08 -6.82 12.77
CA ALA A 313 22.57 -8.12 12.34
C ALA A 313 21.51 -8.99 11.65
N ASP A 314 20.23 -8.90 12.06
CA ASP A 314 19.12 -9.63 11.42
C ASP A 314 18.88 -9.13 10.00
N TYR A 315 18.95 -7.82 9.78
CA TYR A 315 18.83 -7.22 8.43
C TYR A 315 20.02 -7.63 7.57
N LEU A 316 21.23 -7.57 8.13
CA LEU A 316 22.45 -7.99 7.43
C LEU A 316 22.34 -9.45 6.98
N GLN A 317 21.89 -10.35 7.85
CA GLN A 317 21.70 -11.76 7.52
C GLN A 317 20.73 -11.96 6.34
N LYS A 318 19.69 -11.12 6.22
CA LYS A 318 18.70 -11.20 5.15
C LYS A 318 19.20 -10.67 3.81
N VAL A 319 20.03 -9.63 3.82
CA VAL A 319 20.43 -8.93 2.58
C VAL A 319 21.82 -9.33 2.08
N SER A 320 22.73 -9.76 2.94
CA SER A 320 24.11 -10.15 2.56
C SER A 320 24.21 -11.26 1.50
N PRO A 321 23.27 -12.22 1.38
CA PRO A 321 23.33 -13.23 0.32
C PRO A 321 23.32 -12.63 -1.09
N TYR A 322 22.59 -11.53 -1.29
CA TYR A 322 22.48 -10.87 -2.59
C TYR A 322 23.10 -9.47 -2.65
N PHE A 323 23.45 -8.87 -1.50
CA PHE A 323 24.14 -7.57 -1.40
C PHE A 323 25.32 -7.65 -0.41
N PRO A 324 26.39 -8.40 -0.75
CA PRO A 324 27.43 -8.81 0.19
C PRO A 324 28.33 -7.69 0.69
N GLY A 325 28.34 -6.53 0.04
CA GLY A 325 29.18 -5.39 0.42
C GLY A 325 28.71 -4.63 1.67
N ILE A 326 27.44 -4.81 2.09
CA ILE A 326 26.85 -4.12 3.23
C ILE A 326 27.38 -4.69 4.57
N ARG A 327 27.51 -3.85 5.57
CA ARG A 327 27.95 -4.20 6.92
C ARG A 327 26.87 -3.82 7.93
N GLU A 328 26.87 -4.42 9.09
CA GLU A 328 25.95 -4.08 10.17
C GLU A 328 26.05 -2.60 10.57
N SER A 329 27.27 -2.06 10.65
CA SER A 329 27.52 -0.66 10.96
C SER A 329 27.04 0.34 9.90
N ASP A 330 26.65 -0.13 8.72
CA ASP A 330 26.07 0.70 7.67
C ASP A 330 24.56 0.88 7.84
N LEU A 331 23.92 0.12 8.74
CA LEU A 331 22.49 0.08 8.96
C LEU A 331 22.09 0.84 10.24
N GLU A 332 20.96 1.51 10.18
CA GLU A 332 20.33 2.19 11.33
C GLU A 332 18.82 1.90 11.31
N PRO A 333 18.14 1.81 12.49
CA PRO A 333 16.68 1.72 12.53
C PRO A 333 16.01 2.89 11.80
N GLN A 334 14.94 2.61 11.05
CA GLN A 334 14.23 3.65 10.27
C GLN A 334 12.82 3.91 10.80
N HIS A 335 11.93 2.97 10.58
CA HIS A 335 10.54 2.99 11.02
C HIS A 335 9.94 1.59 10.99
N ALA A 336 8.86 1.41 11.71
CA ALA A 336 8.00 0.24 11.55
C ALA A 336 6.65 0.67 10.95
N GLY A 337 6.08 -0.20 10.13
CA GLY A 337 4.72 -0.09 9.63
C GLY A 337 3.90 -1.31 10.07
N VAL A 338 2.59 -1.14 10.13
CA VAL A 338 1.67 -2.24 10.46
C VAL A 338 0.74 -2.47 9.28
N LEU A 339 0.74 -3.68 8.73
CA LEU A 339 -0.07 -4.04 7.56
C LEU A 339 -1.43 -4.58 8.00
N ALA A 340 -2.50 -4.16 7.30
CA ALA A 340 -3.84 -4.68 7.46
C ALA A 340 -3.98 -6.01 6.69
N VAL A 341 -3.61 -7.13 7.30
CA VAL A 341 -3.81 -8.47 6.73
C VAL A 341 -5.19 -8.95 7.11
N LEU A 342 -6.03 -9.30 6.12
CA LEU A 342 -7.36 -9.82 6.37
C LEU A 342 -7.27 -11.33 6.62
N ALA A 343 -7.67 -11.76 7.82
CA ALA A 343 -7.62 -13.15 8.24
C ALA A 343 -8.40 -14.06 7.26
N GLY A 344 -7.78 -15.17 6.87
CA GLY A 344 -8.39 -16.14 5.95
C GLY A 344 -8.48 -15.70 4.47
N HIS A 345 -8.09 -14.48 4.13
CA HIS A 345 -8.17 -13.94 2.77
C HIS A 345 -6.78 -13.68 2.16
N LYS A 346 -6.58 -14.12 0.91
CA LYS A 346 -5.33 -13.85 0.16
C LYS A 346 -5.39 -12.55 -0.62
N ASP A 347 -6.58 -12.10 -0.98
CA ASP A 347 -6.85 -10.87 -1.71
C ASP A 347 -7.54 -9.84 -0.81
N TRP A 348 -7.71 -8.65 -1.33
CA TRP A 348 -8.59 -7.63 -0.75
C TRP A 348 -10.05 -8.09 -0.82
N VAL A 349 -10.87 -7.62 0.10
CA VAL A 349 -12.31 -7.74 0.00
C VAL A 349 -12.90 -6.36 -0.23
N ILE A 350 -13.51 -6.17 -1.40
CA ILE A 350 -14.25 -4.97 -1.76
C ILE A 350 -15.70 -5.41 -1.94
N SER A 351 -16.58 -4.91 -1.08
CA SER A 351 -17.96 -5.36 -1.04
C SER A 351 -18.93 -4.20 -0.82
N ARG A 352 -20.19 -4.43 -1.23
CA ARG A 352 -21.32 -3.51 -0.97
C ARG A 352 -22.38 -4.28 -0.17
N PRO A 353 -22.19 -4.46 1.16
CA PRO A 353 -23.15 -5.21 1.97
C PRO A 353 -24.51 -4.51 2.09
N TYR A 354 -24.55 -3.20 1.94
CA TYR A 354 -25.78 -2.39 1.94
C TYR A 354 -25.78 -1.39 0.79
N PRO A 355 -26.95 -1.02 0.24
CA PRO A 355 -27.04 0.06 -0.74
C PRO A 355 -26.40 1.35 -0.18
N GLY A 356 -25.44 1.92 -0.91
CA GLY A 356 -24.72 3.12 -0.52
C GLY A 356 -23.55 2.90 0.45
N PHE A 357 -23.27 1.68 0.92
CA PHE A 357 -22.11 1.38 1.76
C PHE A 357 -21.11 0.50 1.03
N ILE A 358 -19.85 0.94 0.95
CA ILE A 358 -18.75 0.17 0.36
C ILE A 358 -17.71 -0.12 1.42
N ASN A 359 -17.39 -1.41 1.60
CA ASN A 359 -16.28 -1.89 2.42
C ASN A 359 -15.02 -2.12 1.60
N LEU A 360 -13.89 -1.62 2.11
CA LEU A 360 -12.56 -1.90 1.60
C LEU A 360 -11.73 -2.55 2.72
N LEU A 361 -11.64 -3.88 2.71
CA LEU A 361 -11.06 -4.67 3.79
C LEU A 361 -9.73 -5.29 3.36
N GLY A 362 -8.77 -5.31 4.29
CA GLY A 362 -7.48 -5.95 4.07
C GLY A 362 -6.58 -5.24 3.07
N LEU A 363 -6.71 -3.93 2.90
CA LEU A 363 -5.93 -3.13 1.95
C LEU A 363 -4.44 -3.02 2.34
N SER A 364 -3.77 -4.16 2.41
CA SER A 364 -2.31 -4.27 2.48
C SER A 364 -1.66 -4.05 1.10
N SER A 365 -0.32 -4.17 1.02
CA SER A 365 0.38 -4.12 -0.29
C SER A 365 -0.32 -4.99 -1.35
N PRO A 366 -0.53 -4.44 -2.57
CA PRO A 366 0.03 -3.21 -3.16
C PRO A 366 -0.92 -2.00 -3.17
N ALA A 367 -1.71 -1.77 -2.12
CA ALA A 367 -2.75 -0.74 -2.11
C ALA A 367 -2.24 0.69 -2.42
N LEU A 368 -1.01 1.04 -2.00
CA LEU A 368 -0.39 2.32 -2.36
C LEU A 368 -0.26 2.46 -3.87
N THR A 369 0.31 1.47 -4.55
CA THR A 369 0.43 1.46 -6.03
C THR A 369 -0.94 1.50 -6.70
N ALA A 370 -1.89 0.75 -6.18
CA ALA A 370 -3.22 0.60 -6.76
C ALA A 370 -4.22 1.69 -6.34
N SER A 371 -3.81 2.68 -5.53
CA SER A 371 -4.72 3.63 -4.88
C SER A 371 -5.65 4.36 -5.84
N LEU A 372 -5.14 4.83 -6.98
CA LEU A 372 -5.94 5.51 -8.01
C LEU A 372 -6.85 4.54 -8.77
N ALA A 373 -6.39 3.31 -9.03
CA ALA A 373 -7.23 2.28 -9.65
C ALA A 373 -8.35 1.81 -8.71
N LEU A 374 -8.05 1.72 -7.41
CA LEU A 374 -9.06 1.47 -6.36
C LEU A 374 -10.09 2.60 -6.30
N ALA A 375 -9.65 3.86 -6.42
CA ALA A 375 -10.54 5.01 -6.42
C ALA A 375 -11.52 4.99 -7.60
N ASP A 376 -11.03 4.72 -8.81
CA ASP A 376 -11.88 4.57 -10.01
C ASP A 376 -12.84 3.36 -9.88
N TYR A 377 -12.35 2.26 -9.32
CA TYR A 377 -13.17 1.07 -9.05
C TYR A 377 -14.33 1.38 -8.09
N VAL A 378 -14.05 2.10 -6.98
CA VAL A 378 -15.07 2.54 -6.02
C VAL A 378 -16.05 3.52 -6.66
N ARG A 379 -15.57 4.49 -7.46
CA ARG A 379 -16.43 5.42 -8.19
C ARG A 379 -17.44 4.67 -9.07
N ARG A 380 -16.96 3.71 -9.87
CA ARG A 380 -17.86 2.89 -10.71
C ARG A 380 -18.87 2.10 -9.89
N MET A 381 -18.45 1.51 -8.78
CA MET A 381 -19.36 0.83 -7.87
C MET A 381 -20.45 1.74 -7.31
N MET A 382 -20.16 3.04 -7.12
CA MET A 382 -21.14 4.02 -6.63
C MET A 382 -22.14 4.48 -7.71
N GLU A 383 -21.72 4.48 -8.98
CA GLU A 383 -22.57 4.86 -10.12
C GLU A 383 -23.50 3.71 -10.56
N GLU A 384 -23.08 2.47 -10.37
CA GLU A 384 -23.91 1.30 -10.66
C GLU A 384 -25.12 1.26 -9.71
N SER A 385 -26.32 1.39 -10.25
CA SER A 385 -27.57 1.15 -9.51
C SER A 385 -27.53 -0.29 -8.92
N PRO A 386 -27.94 -0.50 -7.66
CA PRO A 386 -28.06 -1.84 -7.13
C PRO A 386 -28.93 -2.67 -8.08
N ARG A 387 -28.40 -3.75 -8.64
CA ARG A 387 -29.24 -4.71 -9.38
C ARG A 387 -30.36 -5.10 -8.44
N ARG A 388 -31.62 -4.79 -8.82
CA ARG A 388 -32.79 -5.31 -8.12
C ARG A 388 -32.62 -6.83 -8.15
N ILE A 389 -32.41 -7.43 -6.99
CA ILE A 389 -32.60 -8.87 -6.81
C ILE A 389 -34.10 -9.04 -7.00
N THR A 390 -34.53 -9.33 -8.24
CA THR A 390 -35.86 -9.90 -8.48
C THR A 390 -35.80 -11.26 -7.80
N SER A 391 -36.56 -11.39 -6.70
CA SER A 391 -36.87 -12.70 -6.14
C SER A 391 -37.39 -13.54 -7.29
N ALA A 392 -36.57 -14.51 -7.76
CA ALA A 392 -37.08 -15.60 -8.59
C ALA A 392 -37.95 -16.46 -7.67
N GLU A 393 -39.17 -16.66 -8.11
CA GLU A 393 -40.20 -17.56 -7.56
C GLU A 393 -39.67 -18.96 -7.32
#